data_412b1def4a115998a24c1cbf1d234cb6
#
_entry.id   412b1def4a115998a24c1cbf1d234cb6
#
_cell.length_a   1.000
_cell.length_b   1.000
_cell.length_c   1.000
_cell.angle_alpha   90.00
_cell.angle_beta   90.00
_cell.angle_gamma   90.00
#
_symmetry.space_group_name_H-M   'P 1'
#
loop_
_entity.id
_entity.type
_entity.pdbx_description
1 polymer ?
#
loop_
_entity_poly.entity_id
_entity_poly.type
_entity_poly.pdbx_seq_one_letter_code
_entity_poly.pdbx_strand_id
1 'polypeptide(L)'
;KVRTRGRGSLQVTDTIQQHVARSGITQGLCHLFLHHTSASLVLCENADPDVRTDMERYMLRLVPDGDSLFEHVSEGPDDMPAHIRSLLTHTDLTLPVGDGHCSLGTWQGVYLWEHRQQGHRRQITVTVTGV
;
A
#
# COMPACT_ATOMS: atom_id res chain seq x y z
N LYS A 1 2.75 -5.18 11.75
CA LYS A 1 1.52 -5.65 11.07
C LYS A 1 0.46 -4.57 11.08
N VAL A 2 -0.31 -4.51 10.01
CA VAL A 2 -1.36 -3.50 9.84
C VAL A 2 -2.69 -4.22 9.64
N ARG A 3 -3.71 -3.83 10.40
CA ARG A 3 -5.06 -4.37 10.23
C ARG A 3 -5.84 -3.43 9.33
N THR A 4 -6.35 -3.95 8.22
CA THR A 4 -7.22 -3.22 7.31
C THR A 4 -8.69 -3.48 7.67
N ARG A 5 -9.58 -2.61 7.15
CA ARG A 5 -11.03 -2.74 7.40
C ARG A 5 -11.78 -3.24 6.18
N GLY A 6 -11.10 -3.39 5.06
CA GLY A 6 -11.69 -3.73 3.79
C GLY A 6 -11.11 -2.85 2.70
N ARG A 7 -11.73 -2.94 1.53
CA ARG A 7 -11.24 -2.27 0.33
C ARG A 7 -11.06 -0.77 0.53
N GLY A 8 -9.90 -0.26 0.17
CA GLY A 8 -9.56 1.14 0.29
C GLY A 8 -8.13 1.36 0.77
N SER A 9 -7.74 2.62 0.83
CA SER A 9 -6.38 3.04 1.18
C SER A 9 -6.30 3.43 2.65
N LEU A 10 -5.29 2.93 3.33
CA LEU A 10 -4.99 3.26 4.72
C LEU A 10 -3.61 3.89 4.79
N GLN A 11 -3.52 5.13 5.28
CA GLN A 11 -2.23 5.82 5.39
C GLN A 11 -1.38 5.21 6.49
N VAL A 12 -0.12 4.90 6.15
CA VAL A 12 0.84 4.30 7.07
C VAL A 12 2.11 5.16 7.23
N THR A 13 2.08 6.38 6.74
CA THR A 13 3.24 7.29 6.72
C THR A 13 3.85 7.47 8.10
N ASP A 14 3.03 7.77 9.11
CA ASP A 14 3.54 8.06 10.47
C ASP A 14 4.21 6.85 11.08
N THR A 15 3.65 5.66 10.90
CA THR A 15 4.26 4.42 11.39
C THR A 15 5.60 4.17 10.73
N ILE A 16 5.69 4.37 9.42
CA ILE A 16 6.95 4.22 8.68
C ILE A 16 7.99 5.23 9.19
N GLN A 17 7.59 6.49 9.35
CA GLN A 17 8.51 7.54 9.85
C GLN A 17 9.01 7.22 11.27
N GLN A 18 8.18 6.64 12.11
CA GLN A 18 8.61 6.21 13.46
C GLN A 18 9.68 5.12 13.39
N HIS A 19 9.54 4.16 12.49
CA HIS A 19 10.54 3.10 12.30
C HIS A 19 11.85 3.68 11.79
N VAL A 20 11.81 4.62 10.86
CA VAL A 20 13.00 5.29 10.36
C VAL A 20 13.70 6.06 11.48
N ALA A 21 12.94 6.81 12.29
CA ALA A 21 13.50 7.55 13.40
C ALA A 21 14.19 6.63 14.41
N ARG A 22 13.59 5.50 14.74
CA ARG A 22 14.15 4.53 15.69
C ARG A 22 15.39 3.83 15.17
N SER A 23 15.57 3.77 13.85
CA SER A 23 16.74 3.11 13.26
C SER A 23 18.05 3.84 13.53
N GLY A 24 17.99 5.14 13.81
CA GLY A 24 19.16 5.99 13.95
C GLY A 24 19.86 6.34 12.64
N ILE A 25 19.34 5.86 11.50
CA ILE A 25 19.89 6.18 10.19
C ILE A 25 19.52 7.60 9.82
N THR A 26 20.53 8.41 9.47
CA THR A 26 20.31 9.81 9.10
C THR A 26 20.25 10.02 7.61
N GLN A 27 20.93 9.17 6.85
CA GLN A 27 20.96 9.25 5.39
C GLN A 27 21.05 7.86 4.80
N GLY A 28 20.16 7.53 3.87
CA GLY A 28 20.14 6.22 3.24
C GLY A 28 18.81 5.94 2.54
N LEU A 29 18.34 4.71 2.69
CA LEU A 29 17.11 4.23 2.04
C LEU A 29 16.23 3.52 3.06
N CYS A 30 14.93 3.67 2.87
CA CYS A 30 13.91 2.89 3.58
C CYS A 30 13.18 2.04 2.54
N HIS A 31 13.25 0.73 2.69
CA HIS A 31 12.56 -0.21 1.82
C HIS A 31 11.37 -0.79 2.55
N LEU A 32 10.22 -0.78 1.88
CA LEU A 32 8.97 -1.36 2.38
C LEU A 32 8.59 -2.54 1.49
N PHE A 33 8.35 -3.69 2.08
CA PHE A 33 7.93 -4.89 1.36
C PHE A 33 6.65 -5.44 1.95
N LEU A 34 5.63 -5.60 1.10
CA LEU A 34 4.32 -6.14 1.49
C LEU A 34 4.26 -7.63 1.16
N HIS A 35 3.96 -8.45 2.17
CA HIS A 35 4.00 -9.92 2.04
C HIS A 35 2.66 -10.52 1.61
N HIS A 36 1.96 -9.89 0.68
CA HIS A 36 0.62 -10.32 0.28
C HIS A 36 0.41 -10.11 -1.21
N THR A 37 -0.56 -10.88 -1.77
CA THR A 37 -0.90 -10.83 -3.20
C THR A 37 -2.25 -10.16 -3.47
N SER A 38 -2.88 -9.62 -2.44
CA SER A 38 -4.21 -9.01 -2.54
C SER A 38 -4.31 -7.65 -1.88
N ALA A 39 -3.17 -6.98 -1.72
CA ALA A 39 -3.05 -5.61 -1.25
C ALA A 39 -1.80 -4.99 -1.87
N SER A 40 -1.66 -3.68 -1.78
CA SER A 40 -0.55 -2.93 -2.40
C SER A 40 -0.02 -1.84 -1.50
N LEU A 41 1.18 -1.38 -1.84
CA LEU A 41 1.77 -0.15 -1.28
C LEU A 41 1.79 0.90 -2.37
N VAL A 42 1.37 2.11 -2.05
CA VAL A 42 1.39 3.22 -3.01
C VAL A 42 1.82 4.52 -2.34
N LEU A 43 2.48 5.35 -3.13
CA LEU A 43 2.67 6.75 -2.80
C LEU A 43 1.59 7.54 -3.54
N CYS A 44 0.80 8.29 -2.82
CA CYS A 44 -0.20 9.13 -3.46
C CYS A 44 -0.45 10.40 -2.66
N GLU A 45 -1.20 11.30 -3.27
CA GLU A 45 -1.54 12.59 -2.68
C GLU A 45 -2.33 12.39 -1.40
N ASN A 46 -1.94 13.11 -0.35
CA ASN A 46 -2.45 12.91 0.99
C ASN A 46 -3.34 14.04 1.51
N ALA A 47 -3.54 15.12 0.76
CA ALA A 47 -4.30 16.27 1.23
C ALA A 47 -5.78 16.17 0.89
N ASP A 48 -6.12 15.76 -0.34
CA ASP A 48 -7.50 15.66 -0.79
C ASP A 48 -7.96 14.20 -0.78
N PRO A 49 -8.87 13.82 0.13
CA PRO A 49 -9.37 12.44 0.19
C PRO A 49 -10.09 11.99 -1.09
N ASP A 50 -10.56 12.93 -1.92
CA ASP A 50 -11.21 12.59 -3.18
C ASP A 50 -10.26 11.88 -4.16
N VAL A 51 -8.97 12.16 -4.08
CA VAL A 51 -7.97 11.47 -4.92
C VAL A 51 -8.04 9.95 -4.69
N ARG A 52 -8.06 9.52 -3.43
CA ARG A 52 -8.11 8.10 -3.08
C ARG A 52 -9.46 7.48 -3.40
N THR A 53 -10.53 8.24 -3.21
CA THR A 53 -11.88 7.79 -3.58
C THR A 53 -11.97 7.57 -5.08
N ASP A 54 -11.45 8.49 -5.87
CA ASP A 54 -11.46 8.39 -7.34
C ASP A 54 -10.58 7.23 -7.82
N MET A 55 -9.43 7.02 -7.19
CA MET A 55 -8.56 5.88 -7.52
C MET A 55 -9.28 4.55 -7.28
N GLU A 56 -10.00 4.42 -6.17
CA GLU A 56 -10.75 3.20 -5.86
C GLU A 56 -11.90 2.98 -6.85
N ARG A 57 -12.62 4.03 -7.18
CA ARG A 57 -13.71 3.97 -8.15
C ARG A 57 -13.22 3.59 -9.55
N TYR A 58 -12.12 4.19 -9.97
CA TYR A 58 -11.54 3.88 -11.27
C TYR A 58 -11.05 2.42 -11.32
N MET A 59 -10.39 1.98 -10.27
CA MET A 59 -9.88 0.61 -10.18
C MET A 59 -11.03 -0.40 -10.20
N LEU A 60 -12.14 -0.10 -9.52
CA LEU A 60 -13.31 -0.96 -9.52
C LEU A 60 -13.92 -1.10 -10.92
N ARG A 61 -13.89 -0.03 -11.71
CA ARG A 61 -14.34 -0.07 -13.10
C ARG A 61 -13.36 -0.82 -14.01
N LEU A 62 -12.06 -0.65 -13.76
CA LEU A 62 -11.02 -1.30 -14.57
C LEU A 62 -10.95 -2.80 -14.29
N VAL A 63 -11.10 -3.20 -13.05
CA VAL A 63 -11.00 -4.60 -12.60
C VAL A 63 -12.24 -4.94 -11.77
N PRO A 64 -13.39 -5.21 -12.43
CA PRO A 64 -14.62 -5.48 -11.69
C PRO A 64 -14.61 -6.84 -11.01
N ASP A 65 -15.31 -6.91 -9.88
CA ASP A 65 -15.52 -8.16 -9.17
C ASP A 65 -16.48 -9.06 -9.94
N GLY A 66 -16.30 -10.38 -9.78
CA GLY A 66 -17.24 -11.35 -10.33
C GLY A 66 -17.26 -11.49 -11.85
N ASP A 67 -16.20 -11.06 -12.53
CA ASP A 67 -16.08 -11.21 -13.97
C ASP A 67 -16.11 -12.71 -14.32
N SER A 68 -16.99 -13.09 -15.27
CA SER A 68 -17.15 -14.47 -15.71
C SER A 68 -15.90 -15.04 -16.39
N LEU A 69 -14.95 -14.20 -16.76
CA LEU A 69 -13.66 -14.62 -17.32
C LEU A 69 -12.82 -15.41 -16.30
N PHE A 70 -13.02 -15.17 -15.00
CA PHE A 70 -12.15 -15.73 -13.97
C PHE A 70 -12.50 -17.19 -13.64
N GLU A 71 -11.45 -18.00 -13.53
CA GLU A 71 -11.54 -19.39 -13.05
C GLU A 71 -11.25 -19.49 -11.56
N HIS A 72 -10.44 -18.56 -11.01
CA HIS A 72 -10.09 -18.52 -9.59
C HIS A 72 -11.22 -17.83 -8.83
N VAL A 73 -12.17 -18.61 -8.31
CA VAL A 73 -13.40 -18.08 -7.69
C VAL A 73 -13.68 -18.65 -6.29
N SER A 74 -12.87 -19.60 -5.82
CA SER A 74 -13.14 -20.30 -4.55
C SER A 74 -13.09 -19.41 -3.32
N GLU A 75 -12.38 -18.28 -3.37
CA GLU A 75 -12.24 -17.35 -2.25
C GLU A 75 -13.13 -16.12 -2.39
N GLY A 76 -14.12 -16.18 -3.28
CA GLY A 76 -15.07 -15.09 -3.48
C GLY A 76 -14.83 -14.31 -4.76
N PRO A 77 -15.79 -13.46 -5.14
CA PRO A 77 -15.74 -12.71 -6.41
C PRO A 77 -14.70 -11.59 -6.41
N ASP A 78 -14.19 -11.19 -5.25
CA ASP A 78 -13.25 -10.08 -5.10
C ASP A 78 -11.78 -10.53 -5.07
N ASP A 79 -11.50 -11.84 -4.98
CA ASP A 79 -10.13 -12.30 -4.78
C ASP A 79 -9.29 -12.20 -6.06
N MET A 80 -9.78 -12.72 -7.19
CA MET A 80 -9.03 -12.61 -8.43
C MET A 80 -8.84 -11.14 -8.87
N PRO A 81 -9.84 -10.27 -8.78
CA PRO A 81 -9.62 -8.84 -8.99
C PRO A 81 -8.56 -8.25 -8.08
N ALA A 82 -8.50 -8.68 -6.81
CA ALA A 82 -7.46 -8.22 -5.88
C ALA A 82 -6.06 -8.62 -6.34
N HIS A 83 -5.88 -9.82 -6.86
CA HIS A 83 -4.61 -10.26 -7.44
C HIS A 83 -4.21 -9.37 -8.63
N ILE A 84 -5.15 -9.04 -9.50
CA ILE A 84 -4.88 -8.19 -10.67
C ILE A 84 -4.51 -6.77 -10.21
N ARG A 85 -5.26 -6.21 -9.26
CA ARG A 85 -4.97 -4.89 -8.70
C ARG A 85 -3.55 -4.84 -8.13
N SER A 86 -3.14 -5.90 -7.45
CA SER A 86 -1.80 -6.00 -6.87
C SER A 86 -0.71 -5.99 -7.94
N LEU A 87 -0.94 -6.64 -9.08
CA LEU A 87 -0.01 -6.63 -10.20
C LEU A 87 0.08 -5.27 -10.90
N LEU A 88 -0.99 -4.49 -10.88
CA LEU A 88 -1.06 -3.17 -11.51
C LEU A 88 -0.48 -2.06 -10.64
N THR A 89 -0.20 -2.34 -9.38
CA THR A 89 0.30 -1.38 -8.41
C THR A 89 1.64 -1.83 -7.86
N HIS A 90 1.96 -1.56 -6.60
CA HIS A 90 3.29 -1.85 -6.07
C HIS A 90 3.22 -2.82 -4.89
N THR A 91 4.16 -3.77 -4.86
CA THR A 91 4.35 -4.68 -3.74
C THR A 91 5.41 -4.13 -2.78
N ASP A 92 6.31 -3.31 -3.27
CA ASP A 92 7.38 -2.69 -2.50
C ASP A 92 7.59 -1.25 -2.93
N LEU A 93 8.18 -0.49 -2.02
CA LEU A 93 8.58 0.89 -2.27
C LEU A 93 9.95 1.12 -1.67
N THR A 94 10.77 1.91 -2.35
CA THR A 94 12.04 2.39 -1.83
C THR A 94 11.96 3.90 -1.68
N LEU A 95 12.21 4.39 -0.46
CA LEU A 95 12.09 5.79 -0.11
C LEU A 95 13.45 6.33 0.34
N PRO A 96 13.84 7.54 -0.09
CA PRO A 96 15.06 8.14 0.40
C PRO A 96 14.91 8.54 1.87
N VAL A 97 16.00 8.41 2.63
CA VAL A 97 16.09 8.87 4.01
C VAL A 97 17.10 10.01 4.05
N GLY A 98 16.69 11.14 4.59
CA GLY A 98 17.54 12.28 4.83
C GLY A 98 17.17 12.93 6.16
N ASP A 99 18.14 13.44 6.89
CA ASP A 99 17.93 14.07 8.20
C ASP A 99 17.13 13.19 9.17
N GLY A 100 17.29 11.88 9.07
CA GLY A 100 16.67 10.92 9.99
C GLY A 100 15.21 10.59 9.71
N HIS A 101 14.67 10.94 8.54
CA HIS A 101 13.30 10.61 8.17
C HIS A 101 13.19 10.36 6.65
N CYS A 102 12.09 9.73 6.22
CA CYS A 102 11.83 9.58 4.80
C CYS A 102 11.59 10.96 4.17
N SER A 103 12.34 11.22 3.09
CA SER A 103 12.26 12.51 2.38
C SER A 103 11.14 12.45 1.36
N LEU A 104 9.91 12.63 1.83
CA LEU A 104 8.73 12.64 0.97
C LEU A 104 8.46 14.07 0.48
N GLY A 105 7.84 14.17 -0.71
CA GLY A 105 7.30 15.44 -1.17
C GLY A 105 6.15 15.89 -0.28
N THR A 106 5.81 17.18 -0.36
CA THR A 106 4.78 17.80 0.49
C THR A 106 3.44 17.06 0.43
N TRP A 107 3.09 16.58 -0.75
CA TRP A 107 1.79 15.94 -0.99
C TRP A 107 1.85 14.41 -1.01
N GLN A 108 3.01 13.81 -0.72
CA GLN A 108 3.17 12.38 -0.76
C GLN A 108 2.86 11.74 0.60
N GLY A 109 2.00 10.75 0.60
CA GLY A 109 1.80 9.84 1.72
C GLY A 109 2.02 8.41 1.29
N VAL A 110 2.41 7.57 2.23
CA VAL A 110 2.54 6.12 2.02
C VAL A 110 1.24 5.47 2.44
N TYR A 111 0.65 4.71 1.55
CA TYR A 111 -0.62 4.04 1.80
C TYR A 111 -0.53 2.55 1.58
N LEU A 112 -1.19 1.80 2.45
CA LEU A 112 -1.53 0.40 2.23
C LEU A 112 -2.91 0.36 1.58
N TRP A 113 -3.00 -0.20 0.37
CA TRP A 113 -4.25 -0.29 -0.38
C TRP A 113 -4.78 -1.71 -0.28
N GLU A 114 -5.85 -1.90 0.49
CA GLU A 114 -6.52 -3.19 0.63
C GLU A 114 -7.42 -3.42 -0.58
N HIS A 115 -7.25 -4.55 -1.25
CA HIS A 115 -8.01 -4.87 -2.45
C HIS A 115 -9.15 -5.87 -2.20
N ARG A 116 -9.17 -6.51 -1.03
CA ARG A 116 -10.26 -7.40 -0.62
C ARG A 116 -11.39 -6.60 0.04
N GLN A 117 -12.62 -7.09 -0.12
CA GLN A 117 -13.78 -6.45 0.52
C GLN A 117 -13.75 -6.56 2.03
N GLN A 118 -13.20 -7.65 2.57
CA GLN A 118 -13.02 -7.83 4.00
C GLN A 118 -11.63 -7.36 4.45
N GLY A 119 -11.55 -6.91 5.70
CA GLY A 119 -10.27 -6.53 6.28
C GLY A 119 -9.40 -7.73 6.60
N HIS A 120 -8.09 -7.50 6.57
CA HIS A 120 -7.06 -8.51 6.86
C HIS A 120 -5.95 -7.92 7.71
N ARG A 121 -5.17 -8.79 8.32
CA ARG A 121 -3.91 -8.39 8.94
C ARG A 121 -2.83 -8.47 7.86
N ARG A 122 -2.25 -7.33 7.52
CA ARG A 122 -1.22 -7.24 6.49
C ARG A 122 0.14 -7.05 7.14
N GLN A 123 1.15 -7.68 6.58
CA GLN A 123 2.51 -7.61 7.07
C GLN A 123 3.38 -6.83 6.10
N ILE A 124 4.01 -5.77 6.62
CA ILE A 124 4.98 -4.97 5.89
C ILE A 124 6.33 -5.12 6.60
N THR A 125 7.37 -5.44 5.86
CA THR A 125 8.74 -5.39 6.37
C THR A 125 9.34 -4.04 6.03
N VAL A 126 9.84 -3.35 7.05
CA VAL A 126 10.51 -2.06 6.92
C VAL A 126 12.00 -2.30 7.12
N THR A 127 12.80 -1.99 6.11
CA THR A 127 14.27 -2.10 6.16
C THR A 127 14.86 -0.72 5.94
N VAL A 128 15.68 -0.26 6.88
CA VAL A 128 16.37 1.04 6.79
C VAL A 128 17.85 0.79 6.72
N THR A 129 18.49 1.27 5.66
CA THR A 129 19.95 1.11 5.46
C THR A 129 20.58 2.46 5.21
N GLY A 130 21.81 2.62 5.68
CA GLY A 130 22.55 3.88 5.51
C GLY A 130 23.47 4.17 6.68
N VAL A 131 23.73 5.44 6.88
CA VAL A 131 24.69 5.89 7.91
C VAL A 131 24.05 6.81 8.95
#